data_59d6db262ecea30e3a0efcaf978c8ddf
#
_entry.id   59d6db262ecea30e3a0efcaf978c8ddf
#
_cell.length_a   1.000
_cell.length_b   1.000
_cell.length_c   1.000
_cell.angle_alpha   90.00
_cell.angle_beta   90.00
_cell.angle_gamma   90.00
#
_symmetry.space_group_name_H-M   'P 1'
#
loop_
_entity.id
_entity.type
_entity.pdbx_description
1 polymer ?
#
loop_
_entity_poly.entity_id
_entity_poly.type
_entity_poly.pdbx_seq_one_letter_code
_entity_poly.pdbx_strand_id
1 'polypeptide(L)'
;MERTRILVVDDELVIRESLTGWLQRDGYHVENVSSGEKAIDILKTKSFDLILLDIQMDGISGMDVLKHIQEHYSDIDVIMVTAFGSIPSAVQAMKYHAFDYLLKPFDPEELGVLIQKLILHRAKIKENLFLKDDYEQRTRYESMIGQSRPMQEIFNLIEDVKDTETTVLITGETGTGKGLAAKAIHSNSRVSNGPFVSVNCGAIPKHIMESELFGHQKGAFTDAKETRKGRLELAGNGTLFLDEIGEISMRMQIDLLQVLEDKIFYRVGGTQPITADFRVIAATNANLEQAIKNRTFREDLFYRLNVITFTMPTLRERKEDIPLLAEHFLMKTTQEINRGVERISRDAMDELMLYEWPGNVRELSNAIERAVVVCKTRTITPLDLPIVKKLENELKNKYFSLNDVEKHHVSKILLENNWNISKSAAILGIDRSTLYNKIKRYELKVDLDK
;
A
#
# COMPACT_ATOMS: atom_id res chain seq x y z
N MET A 1 -24.27 -18.08 12.20
CA MET A 1 -24.37 -18.04 10.72
C MET A 1 -25.83 -17.73 10.39
N GLU A 2 -26.07 -16.59 9.72
CA GLU A 2 -27.41 -16.32 9.19
C GLU A 2 -27.76 -17.38 8.14
N ARG A 3 -28.95 -17.92 8.22
CA ARG A 3 -29.40 -18.93 7.26
C ARG A 3 -29.80 -18.26 5.96
N THR A 4 -29.28 -18.73 4.84
CA THR A 4 -29.62 -18.25 3.48
C THR A 4 -31.14 -18.28 3.30
N ARG A 5 -31.74 -17.18 2.88
CA ARG A 5 -33.17 -17.01 2.67
C ARG A 5 -33.51 -17.21 1.20
N ILE A 6 -34.32 -18.19 0.90
CA ILE A 6 -34.68 -18.61 -0.47
C ILE A 6 -36.17 -18.36 -0.69
N LEU A 7 -36.51 -17.73 -1.82
CA LEU A 7 -37.89 -17.63 -2.30
C LEU A 7 -38.10 -18.62 -3.46
N VAL A 8 -39.10 -19.46 -3.36
CA VAL A 8 -39.54 -20.39 -4.43
C VAL A 8 -40.76 -19.78 -5.12
N VAL A 9 -40.67 -19.54 -6.43
CA VAL A 9 -41.74 -18.97 -7.26
C VAL A 9 -42.10 -19.97 -8.35
N ASP A 10 -43.25 -20.62 -8.24
CA ASP A 10 -43.70 -21.66 -9.14
C ASP A 10 -45.24 -21.77 -9.02
N ASP A 11 -45.95 -21.85 -10.13
CA ASP A 11 -47.43 -21.95 -10.10
C ASP A 11 -47.93 -23.37 -9.79
N GLU A 12 -47.11 -24.39 -10.04
CA GLU A 12 -47.39 -25.79 -9.71
C GLU A 12 -47.20 -26.08 -8.22
N LEU A 13 -48.34 -26.34 -7.49
CA LEU A 13 -48.31 -26.57 -6.04
C LEU A 13 -47.39 -27.71 -5.63
N VAL A 14 -47.38 -28.83 -6.38
CA VAL A 14 -46.60 -30.03 -6.05
C VAL A 14 -45.10 -29.74 -6.10
N ILE A 15 -44.63 -29.01 -7.13
CA ILE A 15 -43.23 -28.64 -7.30
C ILE A 15 -42.84 -27.66 -6.21
N ARG A 16 -43.62 -26.63 -5.97
CA ARG A 16 -43.38 -25.59 -4.98
C ARG A 16 -43.24 -26.16 -3.57
N GLU A 17 -44.16 -27.07 -3.17
CA GLU A 17 -44.10 -27.72 -1.84
C GLU A 17 -42.95 -28.70 -1.71
N SER A 18 -42.65 -29.46 -2.76
CA SER A 18 -41.52 -30.39 -2.79
C SER A 18 -40.17 -29.66 -2.64
N LEU A 19 -39.96 -28.59 -3.41
CA LEU A 19 -38.77 -27.76 -3.29
C LEU A 19 -38.63 -27.10 -1.93
N THR A 20 -39.73 -26.53 -1.42
CA THR A 20 -39.74 -25.93 -0.10
C THR A 20 -39.37 -26.93 0.99
N GLY A 21 -39.97 -28.12 0.97
CA GLY A 21 -39.71 -29.16 1.98
C GLY A 21 -38.29 -29.73 1.90
N TRP A 22 -37.72 -29.82 0.70
CA TRP A 22 -36.35 -30.29 0.51
C TRP A 22 -35.32 -29.23 0.99
N LEU A 23 -35.46 -27.99 0.56
CA LEU A 23 -34.58 -26.91 0.96
C LEU A 23 -34.60 -26.60 2.47
N GLN A 24 -35.78 -26.73 3.09
CA GLN A 24 -35.91 -26.61 4.55
C GLN A 24 -35.16 -27.71 5.29
N ARG A 25 -35.20 -28.96 4.78
CA ARG A 25 -34.41 -30.07 5.35
C ARG A 25 -32.90 -29.84 5.26
N ASP A 26 -32.45 -29.18 4.20
CA ASP A 26 -31.04 -28.77 4.01
C ASP A 26 -30.64 -27.55 4.85
N GLY A 27 -31.58 -27.01 5.64
CA GLY A 27 -31.31 -25.97 6.63
C GLY A 27 -31.49 -24.54 6.14
N TYR A 28 -32.01 -24.32 4.93
CA TYR A 28 -32.32 -23.00 4.39
C TYR A 28 -33.61 -22.43 4.97
N HIS A 29 -33.75 -21.10 4.99
CA HIS A 29 -35.01 -20.45 5.32
C HIS A 29 -35.79 -20.20 4.03
N VAL A 30 -36.91 -20.90 3.84
CA VAL A 30 -37.61 -20.92 2.55
C VAL A 30 -39.03 -20.39 2.71
N GLU A 31 -39.37 -19.43 1.83
CA GLU A 31 -40.75 -19.02 1.58
C GLU A 31 -41.13 -19.36 0.14
N ASN A 32 -42.42 -19.50 -0.13
CA ASN A 32 -42.86 -19.79 -1.48
C ASN A 32 -44.10 -18.96 -1.86
N VAL A 33 -44.20 -18.69 -3.16
CA VAL A 33 -45.36 -17.98 -3.76
C VAL A 33 -45.76 -18.63 -5.08
N SER A 34 -47.02 -18.46 -5.46
CA SER A 34 -47.60 -19.16 -6.60
C SER A 34 -47.72 -18.33 -7.88
N SER A 35 -47.15 -17.10 -7.91
CA SER A 35 -47.19 -16.28 -9.13
C SER A 35 -46.15 -15.18 -9.10
N GLY A 36 -45.85 -14.62 -10.26
CA GLY A 36 -44.91 -13.50 -10.43
C GLY A 36 -45.34 -12.24 -9.69
N GLU A 37 -46.63 -11.89 -9.66
CA GLU A 37 -47.16 -10.74 -8.96
C GLU A 37 -46.91 -10.85 -7.45
N LYS A 38 -47.16 -12.04 -6.86
CA LYS A 38 -46.90 -12.29 -5.43
C LYS A 38 -45.42 -12.26 -5.11
N ALA A 39 -44.57 -12.70 -6.06
CA ALA A 39 -43.11 -12.60 -5.90
C ALA A 39 -42.67 -11.12 -5.82
N ILE A 40 -43.15 -10.27 -6.69
CA ILE A 40 -42.86 -8.82 -6.67
C ILE A 40 -43.39 -8.19 -5.40
N ASP A 41 -44.60 -8.57 -4.92
CA ASP A 41 -45.19 -7.99 -3.72
C ASP A 41 -44.44 -8.39 -2.43
N ILE A 42 -44.01 -9.64 -2.31
CA ILE A 42 -43.23 -10.10 -1.13
C ILE A 42 -41.84 -9.46 -1.06
N LEU A 43 -41.21 -9.17 -2.21
CA LEU A 43 -39.93 -8.51 -2.29
C LEU A 43 -39.95 -7.06 -1.77
N LYS A 44 -41.13 -6.40 -1.77
CA LYS A 44 -41.31 -5.07 -1.18
C LYS A 44 -41.20 -5.07 0.36
N THR A 45 -41.45 -6.20 0.99
CA THR A 45 -41.58 -6.31 2.46
C THR A 45 -40.52 -7.20 3.10
N LYS A 46 -39.92 -8.09 2.33
CA LYS A 46 -38.93 -9.08 2.81
C LYS A 46 -37.72 -9.14 1.89
N SER A 47 -36.57 -9.44 2.48
CA SER A 47 -35.32 -9.64 1.74
C SER A 47 -35.03 -11.13 1.57
N PHE A 48 -34.51 -11.51 0.41
CA PHE A 48 -34.09 -12.87 0.08
C PHE A 48 -32.68 -12.85 -0.51
N ASP A 49 -31.96 -13.96 -0.35
CA ASP A 49 -30.63 -14.13 -0.94
C ASP A 49 -30.72 -14.77 -2.32
N LEU A 50 -31.63 -15.69 -2.51
CA LEU A 50 -31.80 -16.48 -3.71
C LEU A 50 -33.27 -16.60 -4.07
N ILE A 51 -33.59 -16.52 -5.35
CA ILE A 51 -34.92 -16.83 -5.88
C ILE A 51 -34.81 -18.00 -6.85
N LEU A 52 -35.60 -19.04 -6.63
CA LEU A 52 -35.87 -20.09 -7.61
C LEU A 52 -37.12 -19.71 -8.34
N LEU A 53 -37.02 -19.43 -9.66
CA LEU A 53 -38.06 -18.79 -10.44
C LEU A 53 -38.44 -19.61 -11.66
N ASP A 54 -39.69 -20.07 -11.71
CA ASP A 54 -40.18 -20.72 -12.91
C ASP A 54 -40.34 -19.70 -14.06
N ILE A 55 -39.98 -20.09 -15.25
CA ILE A 55 -40.13 -19.28 -16.46
C ILE A 55 -41.56 -19.16 -16.89
N GLN A 56 -42.30 -20.28 -16.84
CA GLN A 56 -43.71 -20.37 -17.31
C GLN A 56 -44.66 -20.37 -16.11
N MET A 57 -45.30 -19.27 -15.94
CA MET A 57 -46.35 -19.10 -14.91
C MET A 57 -47.54 -18.35 -15.49
N ASP A 58 -48.73 -18.61 -14.93
CA ASP A 58 -49.92 -17.80 -15.26
C ASP A 58 -49.73 -16.33 -14.81
N GLY A 59 -50.08 -15.38 -15.65
CA GLY A 59 -49.93 -13.94 -15.39
C GLY A 59 -48.59 -13.36 -15.83
N ILE A 60 -47.82 -12.78 -14.92
CA ILE A 60 -46.48 -12.24 -15.22
C ILE A 60 -45.49 -13.37 -15.39
N SER A 61 -44.79 -13.41 -16.55
CA SER A 61 -43.80 -14.44 -16.83
C SER A 61 -42.59 -14.37 -15.90
N GLY A 62 -41.93 -15.51 -15.63
CA GLY A 62 -40.68 -15.52 -14.84
C GLY A 62 -39.58 -14.63 -15.45
N MET A 63 -39.56 -14.47 -16.79
CA MET A 63 -38.61 -13.57 -17.43
C MET A 63 -38.87 -12.09 -17.11
N ASP A 64 -40.11 -11.68 -16.96
CA ASP A 64 -40.46 -10.30 -16.61
C ASP A 64 -40.20 -10.05 -15.12
N VAL A 65 -40.44 -11.05 -14.26
CA VAL A 65 -40.03 -11.03 -12.84
C VAL A 65 -38.51 -10.92 -12.70
N LEU A 66 -37.73 -11.69 -13.48
CA LEU A 66 -36.26 -11.61 -13.51
C LEU A 66 -35.78 -10.18 -13.87
N LYS A 67 -36.34 -9.57 -14.92
CA LYS A 67 -36.00 -8.19 -15.28
C LYS A 67 -36.31 -7.21 -14.15
N HIS A 68 -37.49 -7.34 -13.52
CA HIS A 68 -37.88 -6.49 -12.41
C HIS A 68 -36.92 -6.63 -11.21
N ILE A 69 -36.47 -7.87 -10.90
CA ILE A 69 -35.48 -8.12 -9.85
C ILE A 69 -34.16 -7.46 -10.18
N GLN A 70 -33.66 -7.59 -11.40
CA GLN A 70 -32.38 -7.02 -11.81
C GLN A 70 -32.39 -5.48 -11.81
N GLU A 71 -33.51 -4.86 -12.08
CA GLU A 71 -33.66 -3.40 -12.09
C GLU A 71 -33.77 -2.80 -10.67
N HIS A 72 -34.33 -3.53 -9.70
CA HIS A 72 -34.69 -2.99 -8.39
C HIS A 72 -34.01 -3.67 -7.19
N TYR A 73 -33.42 -4.89 -7.37
CA TYR A 73 -32.89 -5.74 -6.30
C TYR A 73 -31.58 -6.41 -6.73
N SER A 74 -30.53 -5.62 -6.99
CA SER A 74 -29.25 -6.10 -7.51
C SER A 74 -28.53 -7.15 -6.65
N ASP A 75 -28.92 -7.25 -5.37
CA ASP A 75 -28.27 -8.15 -4.40
C ASP A 75 -28.92 -9.53 -4.32
N ILE A 76 -29.96 -9.78 -5.12
CA ILE A 76 -30.69 -11.06 -5.15
C ILE A 76 -30.24 -11.86 -6.36
N ASP A 77 -29.70 -13.06 -6.12
CA ASP A 77 -29.40 -14.00 -7.20
C ASP A 77 -30.65 -14.77 -7.62
N VAL A 78 -30.78 -15.07 -8.92
CA VAL A 78 -31.92 -15.80 -9.46
C VAL A 78 -31.42 -17.03 -10.21
N ILE A 79 -31.96 -18.22 -9.85
CA ILE A 79 -31.84 -19.46 -10.62
C ILE A 79 -33.19 -19.68 -11.31
N MET A 80 -33.15 -19.72 -12.64
CA MET A 80 -34.36 -19.99 -13.43
C MET A 80 -34.64 -21.49 -13.47
N VAL A 81 -35.91 -21.87 -13.27
CA VAL A 81 -36.37 -23.25 -13.35
C VAL A 81 -37.36 -23.37 -14.51
N THR A 82 -37.25 -24.35 -15.37
CA THR A 82 -38.16 -24.48 -16.54
C THR A 82 -38.36 -25.89 -17.01
N ALA A 83 -39.59 -26.20 -17.47
CA ALA A 83 -39.93 -27.46 -18.13
C ALA A 83 -39.52 -27.48 -19.62
N PHE A 84 -39.27 -26.30 -20.23
CA PHE A 84 -38.94 -26.17 -21.65
C PHE A 84 -37.54 -25.55 -21.82
N GLY A 85 -36.53 -26.40 -21.95
CA GLY A 85 -35.15 -25.99 -22.24
C GLY A 85 -34.94 -25.69 -23.72
N SER A 86 -35.52 -24.60 -24.24
CA SER A 86 -35.04 -24.12 -25.55
C SER A 86 -33.73 -23.32 -25.34
N ILE A 87 -32.72 -23.59 -26.15
CA ILE A 87 -31.45 -22.85 -26.14
C ILE A 87 -31.69 -21.31 -26.16
N PRO A 88 -32.68 -20.75 -26.88
CA PRO A 88 -32.98 -19.32 -26.85
C PRO A 88 -33.44 -18.79 -25.48
N SER A 89 -34.25 -19.52 -24.72
CA SER A 89 -34.75 -19.05 -23.41
C SER A 89 -33.66 -19.06 -22.35
N ALA A 90 -32.82 -20.08 -22.33
CA ALA A 90 -31.66 -20.14 -21.43
C ALA A 90 -30.65 -19.00 -21.73
N VAL A 91 -30.33 -18.78 -23.01
CA VAL A 91 -29.46 -17.66 -23.42
C VAL A 91 -30.05 -16.31 -23.05
N GLN A 92 -31.37 -16.16 -23.12
CA GLN A 92 -32.07 -14.94 -22.75
C GLN A 92 -32.05 -14.69 -21.23
N ALA A 93 -32.25 -15.73 -20.41
CA ALA A 93 -32.14 -15.65 -18.96
C ALA A 93 -30.71 -15.21 -18.53
N MET A 94 -29.68 -15.80 -19.13
CA MET A 94 -28.29 -15.42 -18.85
C MET A 94 -27.96 -13.98 -19.30
N LYS A 95 -28.56 -13.49 -20.40
CA LYS A 95 -28.45 -12.07 -20.82
C LYS A 95 -29.07 -11.09 -19.83
N TYR A 96 -30.09 -11.53 -19.08
CA TYR A 96 -30.70 -10.77 -17.98
C TYR A 96 -30.11 -11.12 -16.63
N HIS A 97 -28.83 -11.58 -16.61
CA HIS A 97 -28.04 -11.81 -15.41
C HIS A 97 -28.65 -12.81 -14.41
N ALA A 98 -29.40 -13.82 -14.89
CA ALA A 98 -29.70 -15.00 -14.06
C ALA A 98 -28.38 -15.68 -13.67
N PHE A 99 -28.26 -16.16 -12.42
CA PHE A 99 -27.06 -16.85 -11.95
C PHE A 99 -26.84 -18.18 -12.68
N ASP A 100 -27.91 -18.94 -12.86
CA ASP A 100 -27.91 -20.20 -13.61
C ASP A 100 -29.36 -20.58 -13.98
N TYR A 101 -29.53 -21.67 -14.72
CA TYR A 101 -30.85 -22.22 -15.04
C TYR A 101 -30.87 -23.73 -14.81
N LEU A 102 -32.06 -24.28 -14.49
CA LEU A 102 -32.27 -25.69 -14.18
C LEU A 102 -33.48 -26.22 -14.98
N LEU A 103 -33.33 -27.39 -15.58
CA LEU A 103 -34.38 -28.01 -16.41
C LEU A 103 -35.23 -28.97 -15.56
N LYS A 104 -36.57 -28.84 -15.62
CA LYS A 104 -37.50 -29.81 -15.04
C LYS A 104 -37.63 -31.03 -16.01
N PRO A 105 -37.65 -32.29 -15.51
CA PRO A 105 -37.40 -32.69 -14.13
C PRO A 105 -35.91 -32.68 -13.78
N PHE A 106 -35.52 -32.21 -12.60
CA PHE A 106 -34.16 -32.16 -12.11
C PHE A 106 -33.97 -32.96 -10.82
N ASP A 107 -32.76 -33.40 -10.57
CA ASP A 107 -32.41 -34.05 -9.30
C ASP A 107 -32.21 -32.98 -8.21
N PRO A 108 -32.78 -33.17 -6.99
CA PRO A 108 -32.46 -32.30 -5.87
C PRO A 108 -30.99 -32.08 -5.60
N GLU A 109 -30.13 -33.10 -5.85
CA GLU A 109 -28.67 -32.96 -5.72
C GLU A 109 -28.08 -31.93 -6.69
N GLU A 110 -28.61 -31.84 -7.92
CA GLU A 110 -28.17 -30.87 -8.94
C GLU A 110 -28.44 -29.43 -8.49
N LEU A 111 -29.65 -29.17 -7.95
CA LEU A 111 -30.00 -27.89 -7.36
C LEU A 111 -29.11 -27.56 -6.16
N GLY A 112 -28.81 -28.54 -5.30
CA GLY A 112 -27.90 -28.40 -4.16
C GLY A 112 -26.50 -27.93 -4.58
N VAL A 113 -25.96 -28.52 -5.63
CA VAL A 113 -24.66 -28.13 -6.20
C VAL A 113 -24.69 -26.69 -6.71
N LEU A 114 -25.77 -26.27 -7.39
CA LEU A 114 -25.91 -24.89 -7.88
C LEU A 114 -26.00 -23.88 -6.72
N ILE A 115 -26.76 -24.18 -5.68
CA ILE A 115 -26.87 -23.32 -4.49
C ILE A 115 -25.52 -23.23 -3.76
N GLN A 116 -24.80 -24.33 -3.61
CA GLN A 116 -23.45 -24.29 -3.00
C GLN A 116 -22.46 -23.47 -3.84
N LYS A 117 -22.50 -23.61 -5.17
CA LYS A 117 -21.70 -22.81 -6.10
C LYS A 117 -21.98 -21.30 -5.94
N LEU A 118 -23.25 -20.94 -5.79
CA LEU A 118 -23.70 -19.57 -5.56
C LEU A 118 -23.20 -19.04 -4.20
N ILE A 119 -23.36 -19.81 -3.12
CA ILE A 119 -22.89 -19.43 -1.79
C ILE A 119 -21.36 -19.22 -1.77
N LEU A 120 -20.61 -20.12 -2.42
CA LEU A 120 -19.16 -19.97 -2.58
C LEU A 120 -18.78 -18.76 -3.43
N HIS A 121 -19.52 -18.47 -4.49
CA HIS A 121 -19.33 -17.29 -5.32
C HIS A 121 -19.59 -16.01 -4.53
N ARG A 122 -20.66 -15.93 -3.74
CA ARG A 122 -20.96 -14.82 -2.83
C ARG A 122 -19.91 -14.65 -1.74
N ALA A 123 -19.45 -15.76 -1.15
CA ALA A 123 -18.38 -15.72 -0.15
C ALA A 123 -17.10 -15.12 -0.74
N LYS A 124 -16.70 -15.51 -1.96
CA LYS A 124 -15.55 -14.95 -2.66
C LYS A 124 -15.73 -13.47 -3.03
N ILE A 125 -16.93 -13.07 -3.48
CA ILE A 125 -17.23 -11.65 -3.75
C ILE A 125 -17.17 -10.85 -2.43
N LYS A 126 -17.76 -11.38 -1.34
CA LYS A 126 -17.75 -10.75 -0.03
C LYS A 126 -16.33 -10.65 0.55
N GLU A 127 -15.52 -11.69 0.38
CA GLU A 127 -14.09 -11.71 0.73
C GLU A 127 -13.30 -10.70 -0.11
N ASN A 128 -13.55 -10.62 -1.43
CA ASN A 128 -12.95 -9.62 -2.31
C ASN A 128 -13.44 -8.18 -2.02
N LEU A 129 -14.68 -7.99 -1.63
CA LEU A 129 -15.22 -6.69 -1.19
C LEU A 129 -14.66 -6.31 0.20
N PHE A 130 -14.56 -7.25 1.14
CA PHE A 130 -13.86 -7.03 2.41
C PHE A 130 -12.39 -6.69 2.21
N LEU A 131 -11.71 -7.39 1.30
CA LEU A 131 -10.33 -7.09 0.91
C LEU A 131 -10.25 -5.74 0.18
N LYS A 132 -11.27 -5.36 -0.57
CA LYS A 132 -11.34 -4.08 -1.28
C LYS A 132 -11.69 -2.91 -0.36
N ASP A 133 -12.65 -3.06 0.56
CA ASP A 133 -12.95 -2.09 1.62
C ASP A 133 -11.78 -1.94 2.60
N ASP A 134 -11.15 -3.05 2.97
CA ASP A 134 -9.95 -3.06 3.80
C ASP A 134 -8.74 -2.46 3.03
N TYR A 135 -8.67 -2.69 1.72
CA TYR A 135 -7.70 -2.05 0.82
C TYR A 135 -8.01 -0.57 0.60
N GLU A 136 -9.27 -0.16 0.42
CA GLU A 136 -9.68 1.24 0.29
C GLU A 136 -9.57 2.01 1.62
N GLN A 137 -9.84 1.40 2.77
CA GLN A 137 -9.51 1.97 4.07
C GLN A 137 -8.00 2.04 4.33
N ARG A 138 -7.23 1.08 3.83
CA ARG A 138 -5.76 1.05 3.90
C ARG A 138 -5.08 1.97 2.88
N THR A 139 -5.76 2.31 1.78
CA THR A 139 -5.28 3.23 0.73
C THR A 139 -5.93 4.60 0.80
N ARG A 140 -6.54 4.96 1.93
CA ARG A 140 -7.23 6.25 2.16
C ARG A 140 -6.37 7.48 1.81
N TYR A 141 -5.08 7.29 1.60
CA TYR A 141 -4.11 8.30 1.19
C TYR A 141 -3.40 7.93 -0.13
N GLU A 142 -4.17 7.66 -1.19
CA GLU A 142 -3.85 7.43 -2.62
C GLU A 142 -2.55 6.68 -2.98
N SER A 143 -1.59 6.51 -2.06
CA SER A 143 -0.32 5.84 -2.31
C SER A 143 0.48 5.46 -1.05
N MET A 144 -0.02 5.80 0.15
CA MET A 144 0.66 5.43 1.40
C MET A 144 0.05 4.14 1.97
N ILE A 145 0.86 3.09 1.99
CA ILE A 145 0.47 1.76 2.47
C ILE A 145 1.10 1.51 3.84
N GLY A 146 0.28 1.09 4.82
CA GLY A 146 0.73 0.73 6.16
C GLY A 146 -0.44 0.43 7.09
N GLN A 147 -0.28 -0.61 7.90
CA GLN A 147 -1.25 -1.02 8.93
C GLN A 147 -0.63 -0.98 10.33
N SER A 148 0.69 -0.85 10.41
CA SER A 148 1.41 -0.79 11.68
C SER A 148 0.99 0.42 12.52
N ARG A 149 1.10 0.29 13.83
CA ARG A 149 0.77 1.38 14.76
C ARG A 149 1.52 2.68 14.44
N PRO A 150 2.84 2.69 14.14
CA PRO A 150 3.54 3.92 13.76
C PRO A 150 2.94 4.59 12.53
N MET A 151 2.48 3.82 11.53
CA MET A 151 1.85 4.38 10.33
C MET A 151 0.46 4.94 10.63
N GLN A 152 -0.32 4.30 11.51
CA GLN A 152 -1.62 4.83 11.94
C GLN A 152 -1.48 6.17 12.67
N GLU A 153 -0.45 6.33 13.49
CA GLU A 153 -0.13 7.61 14.14
C GLU A 153 0.19 8.70 13.09
N ILE A 154 0.93 8.36 12.02
CA ILE A 154 1.18 9.28 10.90
C ILE A 154 -0.11 9.63 10.15
N PHE A 155 -0.99 8.67 9.87
CA PHE A 155 -2.27 8.94 9.21
C PHE A 155 -3.16 9.87 10.02
N ASN A 156 -3.22 9.69 11.35
CA ASN A 156 -3.94 10.58 12.24
C ASN A 156 -3.36 12.02 12.21
N LEU A 157 -2.03 12.17 12.25
CA LEU A 157 -1.38 13.46 12.14
C LEU A 157 -1.65 14.15 10.78
N ILE A 158 -1.67 13.40 9.69
CA ILE A 158 -2.04 13.93 8.37
C ILE A 158 -3.49 14.44 8.39
N GLU A 159 -4.40 13.69 9.01
CA GLU A 159 -5.81 14.08 9.16
C GLU A 159 -5.95 15.37 9.98
N ASP A 160 -5.21 15.50 11.07
CA ASP A 160 -5.25 16.68 11.94
C ASP A 160 -4.70 17.95 11.26
N VAL A 161 -3.71 17.79 10.37
CA VAL A 161 -3.02 18.94 9.76
C VAL A 161 -3.56 19.30 8.37
N LYS A 162 -4.35 18.45 7.73
CA LYS A 162 -4.77 18.62 6.32
C LYS A 162 -5.40 19.98 6.03
N ASP A 163 -6.28 20.46 6.91
CA ASP A 163 -7.06 21.69 6.73
C ASP A 163 -6.39 22.95 7.30
N THR A 164 -5.17 22.83 7.79
CA THR A 164 -4.41 23.98 8.31
C THR A 164 -3.55 24.59 7.21
N GLU A 165 -3.34 25.90 7.27
CA GLU A 165 -2.36 26.60 6.40
C GLU A 165 -0.93 26.55 6.97
N THR A 166 -0.78 25.92 8.11
CA THR A 166 0.47 25.84 8.86
C THR A 166 1.53 25.06 8.09
N THR A 167 2.77 25.50 8.19
CA THR A 167 3.93 24.80 7.65
C THR A 167 4.11 23.44 8.34
N VAL A 168 4.34 22.42 7.55
CA VAL A 168 4.58 21.05 8.03
C VAL A 168 6.01 20.63 7.67
N LEU A 169 6.78 20.19 8.66
CA LEU A 169 8.11 19.63 8.50
C LEU A 169 8.09 18.11 8.67
N ILE A 170 8.44 17.37 7.61
CA ILE A 170 8.48 15.91 7.61
C ILE A 170 9.93 15.46 7.71
N THR A 171 10.30 14.81 8.79
CA THR A 171 11.63 14.25 9.00
C THR A 171 11.66 12.74 8.79
N GLY A 172 12.83 12.16 8.63
CA GLY A 172 13.00 10.69 8.53
C GLY A 172 14.03 10.28 7.50
N GLU A 173 14.45 9.03 7.59
CA GLU A 173 15.47 8.46 6.70
C GLU A 173 15.06 8.52 5.21
N THR A 174 16.06 8.42 4.34
CA THR A 174 15.82 8.33 2.89
C THR A 174 15.00 7.08 2.57
N GLY A 175 14.01 7.22 1.67
CA GLY A 175 13.19 6.10 1.22
C GLY A 175 12.02 5.71 2.15
N THR A 176 11.76 6.45 3.25
CA THR A 176 10.63 6.18 4.18
C THR A 176 9.26 6.59 3.65
N GLY A 177 9.20 7.43 2.60
CA GLY A 177 7.94 7.89 2.00
C GLY A 177 7.56 9.34 2.32
N LYS A 178 8.49 10.20 2.73
CA LYS A 178 8.23 11.63 3.05
C LYS A 178 7.48 12.38 1.95
N GLY A 179 7.85 12.17 0.69
CA GLY A 179 7.16 12.81 -0.45
C GLY A 179 5.73 12.30 -0.64
N LEU A 180 5.45 11.02 -0.33
CA LEU A 180 4.09 10.48 -0.34
C LEU A 180 3.24 11.09 0.78
N ALA A 181 3.81 11.27 1.98
CA ALA A 181 3.14 11.94 3.08
C ALA A 181 2.80 13.40 2.75
N ALA A 182 3.73 14.12 2.13
CA ALA A 182 3.48 15.48 1.66
C ALA A 182 2.34 15.55 0.62
N LYS A 183 2.33 14.61 -0.33
CA LYS A 183 1.26 14.51 -1.32
C LYS A 183 -0.07 14.14 -0.68
N ALA A 184 -0.09 13.24 0.31
CA ALA A 184 -1.28 12.87 1.07
C ALA A 184 -1.86 14.07 1.84
N ILE A 185 -1.03 14.88 2.48
CA ILE A 185 -1.46 16.13 3.15
C ILE A 185 -2.13 17.07 2.12
N HIS A 186 -1.51 17.26 0.95
CA HIS A 186 -2.06 18.13 -0.09
C HIS A 186 -3.40 17.60 -0.63
N SER A 187 -3.45 16.33 -1.05
CA SER A 187 -4.64 15.73 -1.68
C SER A 187 -5.87 15.71 -0.76
N ASN A 188 -5.66 15.68 0.55
CA ASN A 188 -6.74 15.72 1.54
C ASN A 188 -7.01 17.13 2.11
N SER A 189 -6.31 18.18 1.62
CA SER A 189 -6.44 19.55 2.13
C SER A 189 -7.47 20.37 1.37
N ARG A 190 -7.80 21.57 1.91
CA ARG A 190 -8.66 22.56 1.23
C ARG A 190 -8.09 23.04 -0.09
N VAL A 191 -6.76 22.98 -0.27
CA VAL A 191 -6.07 23.39 -1.49
C VAL A 191 -5.77 22.22 -2.44
N SER A 192 -6.43 21.07 -2.25
CA SER A 192 -6.28 19.86 -3.07
C SER A 192 -6.54 20.06 -4.57
N ASN A 193 -7.40 21.01 -4.91
CA ASN A 193 -7.66 21.39 -6.31
C ASN A 193 -6.58 22.30 -6.90
N GLY A 194 -5.68 22.84 -6.09
CA GLY A 194 -4.55 23.66 -6.52
C GLY A 194 -3.34 22.81 -6.94
N PRO A 195 -2.28 23.44 -7.45
CA PRO A 195 -1.09 22.72 -7.87
C PRO A 195 -0.30 22.18 -6.67
N PHE A 196 0.24 20.95 -6.79
CA PHE A 196 1.27 20.42 -5.92
C PHE A 196 2.62 20.54 -6.61
N VAL A 197 3.41 21.53 -6.21
CA VAL A 197 4.72 21.82 -6.82
C VAL A 197 5.81 21.26 -5.91
N SER A 198 6.46 20.19 -6.36
CA SER A 198 7.58 19.55 -5.65
C SER A 198 8.91 20.08 -6.16
N VAL A 199 9.81 20.38 -5.23
CA VAL A 199 11.19 20.83 -5.48
C VAL A 199 12.12 19.97 -4.63
N ASN A 200 12.95 19.17 -5.30
CA ASN A 200 14.05 18.47 -4.60
C ASN A 200 15.26 19.36 -4.53
N CYS A 201 15.56 19.88 -3.34
CA CYS A 201 16.64 20.85 -3.12
C CYS A 201 18.06 20.22 -3.27
N GLY A 202 18.17 18.91 -3.04
CA GLY A 202 19.46 18.21 -3.23
C GLY A 202 19.78 17.88 -4.70
N ALA A 203 18.73 17.75 -5.55
CA ALA A 203 18.93 17.40 -6.95
C ALA A 203 19.25 18.60 -7.87
N ILE A 204 18.88 19.81 -7.45
CA ILE A 204 19.11 21.02 -8.26
C ILE A 204 20.49 21.62 -7.95
N PRO A 205 21.35 21.87 -8.96
CA PRO A 205 22.62 22.51 -8.74
C PRO A 205 22.45 23.89 -8.07
N LYS A 206 23.31 24.21 -7.07
CA LYS A 206 23.17 25.41 -6.23
C LYS A 206 23.11 26.71 -7.02
N HIS A 207 23.81 26.80 -8.15
CA HIS A 207 23.86 28.02 -9.02
C HIS A 207 22.58 28.22 -9.85
N ILE A 208 21.73 27.19 -10.00
CA ILE A 208 20.46 27.26 -10.75
C ILE A 208 19.25 27.36 -9.79
N MET A 209 19.42 26.96 -8.54
CA MET A 209 18.36 26.85 -7.54
C MET A 209 17.55 28.15 -7.41
N GLU A 210 18.23 29.30 -7.33
CA GLU A 210 17.57 30.61 -7.20
C GLU A 210 16.65 30.89 -8.40
N SER A 211 17.14 30.67 -9.61
CA SER A 211 16.34 30.84 -10.84
C SER A 211 15.19 29.81 -10.97
N GLU A 212 15.38 28.57 -10.53
CA GLU A 212 14.30 27.58 -10.55
C GLU A 212 13.21 27.88 -9.50
N LEU A 213 13.57 28.33 -8.28
CA LEU A 213 12.61 28.65 -7.26
C LEU A 213 11.87 29.96 -7.51
N PHE A 214 12.62 31.05 -7.74
CA PHE A 214 12.03 32.41 -7.84
C PHE A 214 11.65 32.80 -9.28
N GLY A 215 12.16 32.05 -10.28
CA GLY A 215 12.07 32.46 -11.68
C GLY A 215 13.05 33.60 -12.02
N HIS A 216 13.10 34.00 -13.28
CA HIS A 216 13.99 35.08 -13.72
C HIS A 216 13.33 35.93 -14.79
N GLN A 217 13.79 37.19 -14.88
CA GLN A 217 13.47 38.08 -16.01
C GLN A 217 14.50 37.92 -17.11
N LYS A 218 14.08 38.26 -18.32
CA LYS A 218 14.99 38.34 -19.47
C LYS A 218 16.17 39.26 -19.15
N GLY A 219 17.40 38.81 -19.36
CA GLY A 219 18.63 39.55 -19.09
C GLY A 219 19.13 39.47 -17.63
N ALA A 220 18.50 38.71 -16.74
CA ALA A 220 18.95 38.56 -15.36
C ALA A 220 20.37 37.93 -15.23
N PHE A 221 20.76 37.11 -16.20
CA PHE A 221 22.10 36.52 -16.34
C PHE A 221 22.37 36.20 -17.82
N THR A 222 23.60 35.84 -18.16
CA THR A 222 24.10 35.70 -19.55
C THR A 222 23.22 34.84 -20.45
N ASP A 223 22.60 33.78 -19.91
CA ASP A 223 21.72 32.83 -20.62
C ASP A 223 20.21 33.09 -20.44
N ALA A 224 19.81 34.15 -19.75
CA ALA A 224 18.39 34.49 -19.53
C ALA A 224 17.78 35.14 -20.79
N LYS A 225 17.54 34.36 -21.82
CA LYS A 225 16.99 34.83 -23.13
C LYS A 225 15.53 35.25 -23.03
N GLU A 226 14.76 34.63 -22.13
CA GLU A 226 13.32 34.84 -21.90
C GLU A 226 13.01 34.97 -20.42
N THR A 227 11.84 35.54 -20.09
CA THR A 227 11.34 35.56 -18.71
C THR A 227 10.71 34.23 -18.39
N ARG A 228 11.05 33.61 -17.23
CA ARG A 228 10.50 32.31 -16.79
C ARG A 228 9.93 32.42 -15.40
N LYS A 229 8.74 31.81 -15.20
CA LYS A 229 8.11 31.66 -13.89
C LYS A 229 8.87 30.65 -13.05
N GLY A 230 9.04 30.96 -11.74
CA GLY A 230 9.64 30.08 -10.77
C GLY A 230 8.65 29.12 -10.13
N ARG A 231 9.18 28.15 -9.39
CA ARG A 231 8.36 27.15 -8.67
C ARG A 231 7.44 27.77 -7.62
N LEU A 232 7.87 28.87 -6.97
CA LEU A 232 7.05 29.60 -6.01
C LEU A 232 5.81 30.19 -6.69
N GLU A 233 5.96 30.77 -7.88
CA GLU A 233 4.84 31.32 -8.64
C GLU A 233 3.89 30.22 -9.15
N LEU A 234 4.44 29.07 -9.54
CA LEU A 234 3.67 27.91 -10.01
C LEU A 234 2.89 27.24 -8.87
N ALA A 235 3.31 27.38 -7.61
CA ALA A 235 2.64 26.83 -6.44
C ALA A 235 1.44 27.68 -5.96
N GLY A 236 1.18 28.84 -6.59
CA GLY A 236 0.10 29.76 -6.18
C GLY A 236 -1.25 29.06 -6.04
N ASN A 237 -1.97 29.36 -4.96
CA ASN A 237 -3.24 28.72 -4.53
C ASN A 237 -3.16 27.20 -4.35
N GLY A 238 -1.96 26.66 -4.12
CA GLY A 238 -1.71 25.23 -3.95
C GLY A 238 -0.73 24.93 -2.82
N THR A 239 0.15 23.97 -3.07
CA THR A 239 1.17 23.53 -2.09
C THR A 239 2.56 23.53 -2.72
N LEU A 240 3.50 24.16 -2.05
CA LEU A 240 4.93 24.04 -2.31
C LEU A 240 5.52 22.95 -1.40
N PHE A 241 6.06 21.90 -2.02
CA PHE A 241 6.78 20.85 -1.31
C PHE A 241 8.28 20.97 -1.55
N LEU A 242 9.03 21.22 -0.47
CA LEU A 242 10.49 21.36 -0.46
C LEU A 242 11.12 20.09 0.09
N ASP A 243 11.56 19.19 -0.79
CA ASP A 243 12.25 17.96 -0.37
C ASP A 243 13.74 18.22 -0.20
N GLU A 244 14.35 17.55 0.79
CA GLU A 244 15.76 17.71 1.17
C GLU A 244 16.14 19.16 1.51
N ILE A 245 15.28 19.85 2.30
CA ILE A 245 15.45 21.27 2.65
C ILE A 245 16.77 21.55 3.36
N GLY A 246 17.38 20.55 4.01
CA GLY A 246 18.71 20.70 4.65
C GLY A 246 19.86 20.96 3.68
N GLU A 247 19.68 20.75 2.37
CA GLU A 247 20.72 20.85 1.35
C GLU A 247 20.83 22.26 0.72
N ILE A 248 19.91 23.19 1.03
CA ILE A 248 19.94 24.54 0.45
C ILE A 248 21.08 25.38 1.05
N SER A 249 21.63 26.26 0.22
CA SER A 249 22.71 27.17 0.63
C SER A 249 22.25 28.22 1.64
N MET A 250 23.17 28.75 2.44
CA MET A 250 22.87 29.81 3.45
C MET A 250 22.17 31.02 2.83
N ARG A 251 22.51 31.38 1.59
CA ARG A 251 21.86 32.48 0.86
C ARG A 251 20.40 32.13 0.58
N MET A 252 20.14 30.93 0.04
CA MET A 252 18.79 30.47 -0.23
C MET A 252 17.92 30.36 1.02
N GLN A 253 18.53 30.04 2.16
CA GLN A 253 17.82 30.03 3.44
C GLN A 253 17.30 31.41 3.83
N ILE A 254 18.07 32.48 3.57
CA ILE A 254 17.66 33.87 3.81
C ILE A 254 16.50 34.24 2.88
N ASP A 255 16.66 33.98 1.59
CA ASP A 255 15.66 34.32 0.58
C ASP A 255 14.34 33.57 0.86
N LEU A 256 14.42 32.31 1.23
CA LEU A 256 13.23 31.49 1.57
C LEU A 256 12.57 31.98 2.87
N LEU A 257 13.34 32.33 3.90
CA LEU A 257 12.81 32.89 5.14
C LEU A 257 12.00 34.16 4.85
N GLN A 258 12.52 35.07 4.04
CA GLN A 258 11.81 36.29 3.65
C GLN A 258 10.49 35.99 2.98
N VAL A 259 10.44 35.01 2.05
CA VAL A 259 9.19 34.57 1.41
C VAL A 259 8.18 34.03 2.43
N LEU A 260 8.64 33.25 3.40
CA LEU A 260 7.77 32.65 4.43
C LEU A 260 7.21 33.70 5.41
N GLU A 261 7.96 34.78 5.65
CA GLU A 261 7.56 35.87 6.57
C GLU A 261 6.69 36.92 5.86
N ASP A 262 7.24 37.50 4.77
CA ASP A 262 6.62 38.64 4.08
C ASP A 262 5.51 38.23 3.11
N LYS A 263 5.45 36.96 2.74
CA LYS A 263 4.54 36.43 1.72
C LYS A 263 4.70 37.11 0.35
N ILE A 264 5.87 37.64 0.07
CA ILE A 264 6.21 38.34 -1.17
C ILE A 264 7.60 37.90 -1.62
N PHE A 265 7.79 37.76 -2.92
CA PHE A 265 9.10 37.50 -3.53
C PHE A 265 9.25 38.22 -4.86
N TYR A 266 10.45 38.21 -5.41
CA TYR A 266 10.83 38.82 -6.68
C TYR A 266 11.48 37.78 -7.57
N ARG A 267 11.27 37.90 -8.88
CA ARG A 267 12.07 37.12 -9.83
C ARG A 267 13.51 37.64 -9.86
N VAL A 268 14.45 36.75 -10.14
CA VAL A 268 15.87 37.14 -10.32
C VAL A 268 15.98 38.21 -11.41
N GLY A 269 16.58 39.33 -11.06
CA GLY A 269 16.69 40.50 -11.96
C GLY A 269 15.39 41.30 -12.11
N GLY A 270 14.35 41.00 -11.35
CA GLY A 270 13.04 41.69 -11.38
C GLY A 270 12.84 42.62 -10.19
N THR A 271 11.98 43.63 -10.37
CA THR A 271 11.58 44.59 -9.31
C THR A 271 10.11 44.53 -8.96
N GLN A 272 9.30 43.72 -9.68
CA GLN A 272 7.89 43.56 -9.40
C GLN A 272 7.65 42.52 -8.29
N PRO A 273 6.97 42.88 -7.20
CA PRO A 273 6.63 41.95 -6.14
C PRO A 273 5.57 40.94 -6.62
N ILE A 274 5.73 39.70 -6.21
CA ILE A 274 4.80 38.59 -6.47
C ILE A 274 4.36 38.03 -5.12
N THR A 275 3.05 37.88 -4.91
CA THR A 275 2.49 37.35 -3.67
C THR A 275 2.70 35.85 -3.60
N ALA A 276 3.20 35.36 -2.45
CA ALA A 276 3.40 33.96 -2.15
C ALA A 276 2.15 33.38 -1.46
N ASP A 277 1.13 33.06 -2.25
CA ASP A 277 -0.12 32.48 -1.75
C ASP A 277 -0.10 30.97 -1.98
N PHE A 278 0.60 30.23 -1.11
CA PHE A 278 0.70 28.79 -1.13
C PHE A 278 0.99 28.23 0.27
N ARG A 279 0.55 27.02 0.51
CA ARG A 279 0.92 26.22 1.68
C ARG A 279 2.34 25.64 1.50
N VAL A 280 3.12 25.58 2.59
CA VAL A 280 4.46 25.01 2.57
C VAL A 280 4.51 23.69 3.32
N ILE A 281 5.07 22.67 2.68
CA ILE A 281 5.46 21.40 3.30
C ILE A 281 6.95 21.22 3.00
N ALA A 282 7.75 20.98 4.04
CA ALA A 282 9.19 20.72 3.90
C ALA A 282 9.52 19.30 4.35
N ALA A 283 10.52 18.67 3.73
CA ALA A 283 11.01 17.37 4.14
C ALA A 283 12.55 17.36 4.20
N THR A 284 13.08 16.55 5.13
CA THR A 284 14.52 16.36 5.25
C THR A 284 14.86 15.00 5.86
N ASN A 285 16.00 14.44 5.49
CA ASN A 285 16.65 13.33 6.19
C ASN A 285 17.79 13.80 7.09
N ALA A 286 18.17 15.08 7.02
CA ALA A 286 19.23 15.67 7.84
C ALA A 286 18.73 16.02 9.25
N ASN A 287 19.62 15.90 10.23
CA ASN A 287 19.37 16.44 11.57
C ASN A 287 19.61 17.96 11.54
N LEU A 288 18.51 18.74 11.41
CA LEU A 288 18.59 20.20 11.32
C LEU A 288 19.13 20.86 12.60
N GLU A 289 18.87 20.29 13.78
CA GLU A 289 19.42 20.81 15.04
C GLU A 289 20.97 20.71 15.06
N GLN A 290 21.49 19.59 14.55
CA GLN A 290 22.95 19.46 14.40
C GLN A 290 23.49 20.39 13.31
N ALA A 291 22.75 20.59 12.21
CA ALA A 291 23.11 21.53 11.15
C ALA A 291 23.14 22.98 11.67
N ILE A 292 22.24 23.37 12.59
CA ILE A 292 22.25 24.68 13.25
C ILE A 292 23.52 24.83 14.11
N LYS A 293 23.85 23.83 14.95
CA LYS A 293 25.09 23.83 15.75
C LYS A 293 26.34 23.96 14.89
N ASN A 294 26.32 23.31 13.71
CA ASN A 294 27.41 23.38 12.75
C ASN A 294 27.39 24.65 11.87
N ARG A 295 26.43 25.55 12.06
CA ARG A 295 26.23 26.78 11.28
C ARG A 295 26.04 26.54 9.78
N THR A 296 25.48 25.40 9.39
CA THR A 296 25.11 25.06 8.01
C THR A 296 23.63 25.26 7.74
N PHE A 297 22.82 25.42 8.79
CA PHE A 297 21.40 25.77 8.71
C PHE A 297 21.08 26.91 9.68
N ARG A 298 20.19 27.83 9.27
CA ARG A 298 19.80 28.99 10.09
C ARG A 298 18.71 28.60 11.09
N GLU A 299 18.86 29.09 12.30
CA GLU A 299 17.92 28.84 13.39
C GLU A 299 16.55 29.50 13.16
N ASP A 300 16.54 30.72 12.59
CA ASP A 300 15.30 31.45 12.27
C ASP A 300 14.44 30.73 11.21
N LEU A 301 15.06 30.24 10.16
CA LEU A 301 14.35 29.42 9.16
C LEU A 301 13.85 28.11 9.75
N PHE A 302 14.63 27.45 10.61
CA PHE A 302 14.19 26.24 11.29
C PHE A 302 12.90 26.47 12.06
N TYR A 303 12.82 27.49 12.90
CA TYR A 303 11.59 27.77 13.67
C TYR A 303 10.40 28.15 12.77
N ARG A 304 10.65 28.75 11.62
CA ARG A 304 9.57 29.06 10.67
C ARG A 304 9.05 27.83 9.93
N LEU A 305 9.89 26.82 9.71
CA LEU A 305 9.51 25.55 9.09
C LEU A 305 8.95 24.54 10.12
N ASN A 306 9.47 24.54 11.34
CA ASN A 306 9.20 23.59 12.42
C ASN A 306 7.96 24.00 13.26
N VAL A 307 6.82 24.27 12.62
CA VAL A 307 5.56 24.59 13.33
C VAL A 307 4.83 23.31 13.70
N ILE A 308 4.64 22.41 12.71
CA ILE A 308 4.14 21.05 12.95
C ILE A 308 5.16 20.10 12.37
N THR A 309 5.66 19.20 13.21
CA THR A 309 6.68 18.23 12.77
C THR A 309 6.28 16.81 13.10
N PHE A 310 6.53 15.90 12.18
CA PHE A 310 6.48 14.47 12.45
C PHE A 310 7.60 13.72 11.71
N THR A 311 7.95 12.56 12.27
CA THR A 311 9.03 11.73 11.75
C THR A 311 8.44 10.49 11.09
N MET A 312 8.77 10.26 9.83
CA MET A 312 8.38 9.04 9.13
C MET A 312 9.12 7.83 9.71
N PRO A 313 8.40 6.81 10.15
CA PRO A 313 9.02 5.62 10.70
C PRO A 313 9.85 4.89 9.65
N THR A 314 10.99 4.36 10.07
CA THR A 314 11.82 3.47 9.25
C THR A 314 11.11 2.14 9.00
N LEU A 315 11.50 1.42 7.94
CA LEU A 315 10.83 0.15 7.63
C LEU A 315 11.10 -0.93 8.70
N ARG A 316 12.26 -0.87 9.38
CA ARG A 316 12.59 -1.75 10.51
C ARG A 316 11.72 -1.53 11.76
N GLU A 317 11.14 -0.32 11.92
CA GLU A 317 10.21 0.02 13.01
C GLU A 317 8.75 -0.37 12.68
N ARG A 318 8.47 -0.74 11.41
CA ARG A 318 7.16 -1.15 10.92
C ARG A 318 7.22 -2.43 10.09
N LYS A 319 7.92 -3.45 10.62
CA LYS A 319 8.10 -4.73 9.92
C LYS A 319 6.78 -5.39 9.51
N GLU A 320 5.73 -5.17 10.28
CA GLU A 320 4.36 -5.65 9.98
C GLU A 320 3.82 -5.16 8.63
N ASP A 321 4.35 -4.05 8.09
CA ASP A 321 3.95 -3.49 6.81
C ASP A 321 4.70 -4.12 5.62
N ILE A 322 5.81 -4.85 5.88
CA ILE A 322 6.65 -5.42 4.81
C ILE A 322 5.88 -6.37 3.90
N PRO A 323 5.08 -7.32 4.40
CA PRO A 323 4.30 -8.20 3.53
C PRO A 323 3.35 -7.45 2.61
N LEU A 324 2.61 -6.48 3.18
CA LEU A 324 1.65 -5.67 2.44
C LEU A 324 2.32 -4.80 1.36
N LEU A 325 3.47 -4.20 1.68
CA LEU A 325 4.26 -3.42 0.73
C LEU A 325 4.86 -4.31 -0.38
N ALA A 326 5.38 -5.49 -0.01
CA ALA A 326 5.96 -6.42 -0.97
C ALA A 326 4.93 -6.94 -1.98
N GLU A 327 3.72 -7.29 -1.51
CA GLU A 327 2.61 -7.71 -2.37
C GLU A 327 2.14 -6.57 -3.28
N HIS A 328 2.04 -5.34 -2.74
CA HIS A 328 1.70 -4.17 -3.55
C HIS A 328 2.72 -3.94 -4.68
N PHE A 329 4.02 -3.95 -4.37
CA PHE A 329 5.06 -3.76 -5.38
C PHE A 329 5.10 -4.92 -6.38
N LEU A 330 4.86 -6.16 -5.93
CA LEU A 330 4.72 -7.30 -6.83
C LEU A 330 3.60 -7.08 -7.84
N MET A 331 2.38 -6.76 -7.38
CA MET A 331 1.22 -6.52 -8.24
C MET A 331 1.48 -5.38 -9.23
N LYS A 332 1.98 -4.24 -8.73
CA LYS A 332 2.29 -3.07 -9.54
C LYS A 332 3.32 -3.40 -10.63
N THR A 333 4.45 -3.98 -10.25
CA THR A 333 5.53 -4.32 -11.19
C THR A 333 5.10 -5.36 -12.20
N THR A 334 4.34 -6.37 -11.79
CA THR A 334 3.84 -7.43 -12.68
C THR A 334 2.91 -6.86 -13.76
N GLN A 335 2.06 -5.90 -13.40
CA GLN A 335 1.19 -5.19 -14.36
C GLN A 335 2.00 -4.33 -15.32
N GLU A 336 2.99 -3.57 -14.84
CA GLU A 336 3.81 -2.67 -15.67
C GLU A 336 4.69 -3.44 -16.68
N ILE A 337 5.25 -4.59 -16.27
CA ILE A 337 6.19 -5.36 -17.10
C ILE A 337 5.48 -6.50 -17.89
N ASN A 338 4.19 -6.71 -17.64
CA ASN A 338 3.39 -7.80 -18.24
C ASN A 338 4.02 -9.19 -18.06
N ARG A 339 4.52 -9.49 -16.86
CA ARG A 339 5.08 -10.80 -16.48
C ARG A 339 4.10 -11.59 -15.64
N GLY A 340 4.09 -12.92 -15.79
CA GLY A 340 3.19 -13.83 -15.08
C GLY A 340 3.68 -14.23 -13.67
N VAL A 341 4.36 -13.34 -12.93
CA VAL A 341 4.77 -13.61 -11.55
C VAL A 341 3.58 -13.29 -10.64
N GLU A 342 3.10 -14.27 -9.86
CA GLU A 342 1.82 -14.17 -9.14
C GLU A 342 1.98 -14.02 -7.63
N ARG A 343 3.11 -14.49 -7.06
CA ARG A 343 3.27 -14.55 -5.60
C ARG A 343 4.74 -14.57 -5.16
N ILE A 344 4.94 -14.27 -3.88
CA ILE A 344 6.22 -14.42 -3.17
C ILE A 344 6.12 -15.70 -2.33
N SER A 345 7.13 -16.56 -2.37
CA SER A 345 7.17 -17.75 -1.53
C SER A 345 7.31 -17.37 -0.05
N ARG A 346 6.88 -18.27 0.85
CA ARG A 346 6.99 -18.04 2.29
C ARG A 346 8.44 -17.80 2.72
N ASP A 347 9.36 -18.63 2.24
CA ASP A 347 10.78 -18.48 2.56
C ASP A 347 11.35 -17.15 2.07
N ALA A 348 10.91 -16.66 0.89
CA ALA A 348 11.32 -15.34 0.39
C ALA A 348 10.71 -14.20 1.25
N MET A 349 9.48 -14.34 1.72
CA MET A 349 8.87 -13.37 2.61
C MET A 349 9.57 -13.33 3.97
N ASP A 350 9.96 -14.48 4.52
CA ASP A 350 10.72 -14.57 5.77
C ASP A 350 12.07 -13.84 5.65
N GLU A 351 12.78 -13.95 4.52
CA GLU A 351 14.01 -13.20 4.24
C GLU A 351 13.76 -11.68 4.16
N LEU A 352 12.65 -11.27 3.52
CA LEU A 352 12.26 -9.85 3.45
C LEU A 352 11.97 -9.27 4.84
N MET A 353 11.38 -10.07 5.75
CA MET A 353 11.07 -9.67 7.14
C MET A 353 12.32 -9.60 8.03
N LEU A 354 13.35 -10.37 7.74
CA LEU A 354 14.62 -10.41 8.51
C LEU A 354 15.56 -9.27 8.15
N TYR A 355 15.50 -8.76 6.93
CA TYR A 355 16.42 -7.73 6.47
C TYR A 355 16.11 -6.35 7.07
N GLU A 356 17.15 -5.56 7.36
CA GLU A 356 17.05 -4.27 8.08
C GLU A 356 16.62 -3.08 7.20
N TRP A 357 16.63 -3.23 5.89
CA TRP A 357 16.19 -2.22 4.92
C TRP A 357 16.80 -0.82 5.13
N PRO A 358 18.12 -0.63 5.02
CA PRO A 358 18.74 0.69 5.20
C PRO A 358 18.24 1.74 4.20
N GLY A 359 17.77 1.34 3.02
CA GLY A 359 17.11 2.21 2.03
C GLY A 359 15.59 2.23 2.15
N ASN A 360 15.04 1.67 3.23
CA ASN A 360 13.62 1.66 3.58
C ASN A 360 12.71 1.13 2.45
N VAL A 361 11.56 1.74 2.25
CA VAL A 361 10.56 1.33 1.24
C VAL A 361 11.09 1.44 -0.19
N ARG A 362 11.99 2.40 -0.47
CA ARG A 362 12.60 2.53 -1.80
C ARG A 362 13.50 1.32 -2.12
N GLU A 363 14.26 0.83 -1.15
CA GLU A 363 15.09 -0.37 -1.33
C GLU A 363 14.23 -1.62 -1.49
N LEU A 364 13.15 -1.76 -0.69
CA LEU A 364 12.19 -2.87 -0.82
C LEU A 364 11.53 -2.87 -2.20
N SER A 365 11.03 -1.73 -2.67
CA SER A 365 10.43 -1.60 -4.01
C SER A 365 11.39 -2.05 -5.11
N ASN A 366 12.64 -1.56 -5.08
CA ASN A 366 13.68 -1.93 -6.05
C ASN A 366 14.04 -3.43 -5.97
N ALA A 367 14.03 -4.00 -4.76
CA ALA A 367 14.32 -5.43 -4.56
C ALA A 367 13.24 -6.32 -5.18
N ILE A 368 11.95 -5.96 -4.97
CA ILE A 368 10.82 -6.70 -5.57
C ILE A 368 10.79 -6.51 -7.08
N GLU A 369 10.98 -5.29 -7.60
CA GLU A 369 11.05 -5.01 -9.03
C GLU A 369 12.13 -5.88 -9.71
N ARG A 370 13.32 -5.91 -9.13
CA ARG A 370 14.41 -6.75 -9.63
C ARG A 370 14.07 -8.24 -9.56
N ALA A 371 13.45 -8.69 -8.46
CA ALA A 371 13.04 -10.08 -8.31
C ALA A 371 12.03 -10.49 -9.39
N VAL A 372 11.03 -9.66 -9.71
CA VAL A 372 10.08 -9.89 -10.80
C VAL A 372 10.79 -10.00 -12.16
N VAL A 373 11.80 -9.14 -12.40
CA VAL A 373 12.55 -9.17 -13.67
C VAL A 373 13.38 -10.43 -13.82
N VAL A 374 14.01 -10.93 -12.76
CA VAL A 374 14.92 -12.10 -12.84
C VAL A 374 14.20 -13.43 -12.62
N CYS A 375 13.01 -13.43 -12.02
CA CYS A 375 12.22 -14.61 -11.73
C CYS A 375 11.84 -15.34 -13.04
N LYS A 376 12.13 -16.64 -13.09
CA LYS A 376 11.81 -17.50 -14.24
C LYS A 376 10.53 -18.31 -14.06
N THR A 377 9.96 -18.28 -12.86
CA THR A 377 8.76 -19.00 -12.47
C THR A 377 7.63 -18.02 -12.16
N ARG A 378 6.46 -18.53 -11.75
CA ARG A 378 5.35 -17.67 -11.27
C ARG A 378 5.49 -17.26 -9.79
N THR A 379 6.56 -17.70 -9.11
CA THR A 379 6.75 -17.49 -7.67
C THR A 379 8.16 -17.00 -7.41
N ILE A 380 8.30 -15.84 -6.74
CA ILE A 380 9.57 -15.31 -6.28
C ILE A 380 10.09 -16.21 -5.14
N THR A 381 11.34 -16.64 -5.26
CA THR A 381 12.06 -17.44 -4.26
C THR A 381 13.19 -16.60 -3.63
N PRO A 382 13.82 -17.03 -2.51
CA PRO A 382 14.95 -16.31 -1.92
C PRO A 382 16.11 -16.07 -2.90
N LEU A 383 16.32 -16.96 -3.87
CA LEU A 383 17.38 -16.85 -4.89
C LEU A 383 17.16 -15.71 -5.88
N ASP A 384 15.91 -15.26 -6.06
CA ASP A 384 15.54 -14.14 -6.93
C ASP A 384 15.76 -12.80 -6.23
N LEU A 385 15.85 -12.79 -4.88
CA LEU A 385 16.02 -11.57 -4.09
C LEU A 385 17.48 -11.07 -4.11
N PRO A 386 17.72 -9.78 -4.34
CA PRO A 386 19.07 -9.21 -4.36
C PRO A 386 19.75 -9.18 -2.98
N ILE A 387 18.97 -9.21 -1.90
CA ILE A 387 19.43 -9.11 -0.50
C ILE A 387 20.27 -10.33 -0.10
N VAL A 388 19.90 -11.52 -0.53
CA VAL A 388 20.66 -12.76 -0.24
C VAL A 388 22.07 -12.69 -0.83
N LYS A 389 22.20 -12.24 -2.08
CA LYS A 389 23.51 -12.04 -2.75
C LYS A 389 24.36 -10.95 -2.11
N LYS A 390 23.71 -9.90 -1.56
CA LYS A 390 24.40 -8.81 -0.87
C LYS A 390 24.98 -9.30 0.45
N LEU A 391 24.19 -10.05 1.23
CA LEU A 391 24.65 -10.69 2.48
C LEU A 391 25.80 -11.68 2.23
N GLU A 392 25.71 -12.54 1.20
CA GLU A 392 26.80 -13.43 0.82
C GLU A 392 28.08 -12.68 0.42
N ASN A 393 27.95 -11.58 -0.32
CA ASN A 393 29.09 -10.77 -0.73
C ASN A 393 29.68 -9.96 0.42
N GLU A 394 28.88 -9.45 1.34
CA GLU A 394 29.35 -8.76 2.55
C GLU A 394 30.07 -9.75 3.48
N LEU A 395 29.58 -10.98 3.63
CA LEU A 395 30.27 -12.04 4.34
C LEU A 395 31.59 -12.43 3.66
N LYS A 396 31.61 -12.54 2.32
CA LYS A 396 32.83 -12.80 1.55
C LYS A 396 33.84 -11.67 1.66
N ASN A 397 33.38 -10.41 1.64
CA ASN A 397 34.24 -9.22 1.71
C ASN A 397 34.73 -8.89 3.13
N LYS A 398 34.07 -9.40 4.18
CA LYS A 398 34.44 -9.14 5.57
C LYS A 398 35.60 -10.01 6.07
N TYR A 399 35.91 -11.09 5.34
CA TYR A 399 36.93 -12.08 5.74
C TYR A 399 37.90 -12.37 4.60
N PHE A 400 38.80 -11.39 4.32
CA PHE A 400 39.78 -11.51 3.26
C PHE A 400 41.00 -12.36 3.65
N SER A 401 41.26 -12.58 4.96
CA SER A 401 42.37 -13.36 5.41
C SER A 401 41.93 -14.56 6.30
N LEU A 402 42.72 -15.61 6.33
CA LEU A 402 42.52 -16.72 7.27
C LEU A 402 42.50 -16.23 8.72
N ASN A 403 43.28 -15.17 9.02
CA ASN A 403 43.29 -14.57 10.34
C ASN A 403 41.94 -13.92 10.70
N ASP A 404 41.25 -13.28 9.76
CA ASP A 404 39.93 -12.63 10.00
C ASP A 404 38.85 -13.70 10.22
N VAL A 405 38.84 -14.77 9.43
CA VAL A 405 37.95 -15.90 9.60
C VAL A 405 38.15 -16.54 10.97
N GLU A 406 39.42 -16.78 11.32
CA GLU A 406 39.79 -17.39 12.60
C GLU A 406 39.41 -16.48 13.78
N LYS A 407 39.70 -15.18 13.71
CA LYS A 407 39.33 -14.19 14.71
C LYS A 407 37.83 -14.21 14.95
N HIS A 408 37.01 -14.16 13.88
CA HIS A 408 35.56 -14.17 13.98
C HIS A 408 35.04 -15.47 14.59
N HIS A 409 35.55 -16.61 14.13
CA HIS A 409 35.14 -17.93 14.64
C HIS A 409 35.47 -18.10 16.12
N VAL A 410 36.68 -17.72 16.53
CA VAL A 410 37.10 -17.74 17.94
C VAL A 410 36.24 -16.82 18.80
N SER A 411 35.98 -15.60 18.33
CA SER A 411 35.15 -14.64 19.05
C SER A 411 33.70 -15.15 19.22
N LYS A 412 33.12 -15.73 18.17
CA LYS A 412 31.77 -16.32 18.20
C LYS A 412 31.65 -17.43 19.22
N ILE A 413 32.59 -18.40 19.20
CA ILE A 413 32.57 -19.53 20.14
C ILE A 413 32.78 -19.08 21.59
N LEU A 414 33.61 -18.06 21.82
CA LEU A 414 33.77 -17.47 23.17
C LEU A 414 32.49 -16.84 23.67
N LEU A 415 31.80 -16.07 22.84
CA LEU A 415 30.51 -15.42 23.19
C LEU A 415 29.42 -16.48 23.46
N GLU A 416 29.22 -17.44 22.59
CA GLU A 416 28.22 -18.51 22.73
C GLU A 416 28.42 -19.36 23.99
N ASN A 417 29.65 -19.44 24.51
CA ASN A 417 29.99 -20.20 25.72
C ASN A 417 30.31 -19.32 26.94
N ASN A 418 29.80 -18.04 26.94
CA ASN A 418 30.00 -17.10 28.06
C ASN A 418 31.48 -17.01 28.52
N TRP A 419 32.40 -16.93 27.57
CA TRP A 419 33.85 -16.86 27.80
C TRP A 419 34.42 -18.01 28.62
N ASN A 420 33.78 -19.17 28.64
CA ASN A 420 34.34 -20.38 29.26
C ASN A 420 35.46 -20.94 28.39
N ILE A 421 36.71 -20.58 28.73
CA ILE A 421 37.90 -20.94 27.97
C ILE A 421 38.05 -22.44 27.78
N SER A 422 37.73 -23.25 28.82
CA SER A 422 37.88 -24.71 28.75
C SER A 422 36.94 -25.34 27.75
N LYS A 423 35.67 -24.90 27.77
CA LYS A 423 34.63 -25.38 26.89
C LYS A 423 34.84 -24.89 25.45
N SER A 424 35.21 -23.62 25.31
CA SER A 424 35.47 -23.00 23.99
C SER A 424 36.69 -23.63 23.31
N ALA A 425 37.77 -23.91 24.04
CA ALA A 425 38.96 -24.60 23.51
C ALA A 425 38.61 -26.01 23.00
N ALA A 426 37.81 -26.78 23.77
CA ALA A 426 37.34 -28.09 23.35
C ALA A 426 36.51 -28.06 22.08
N ILE A 427 35.59 -27.07 21.93
CA ILE A 427 34.76 -26.89 20.72
C ILE A 427 35.63 -26.51 19.51
N LEU A 428 36.61 -25.61 19.71
CA LEU A 428 37.52 -25.17 18.67
C LEU A 428 38.59 -26.24 18.29
N GLY A 429 38.66 -27.34 19.02
CA GLY A 429 39.65 -28.38 18.77
C GLY A 429 41.10 -27.95 19.02
N ILE A 430 41.35 -26.99 19.94
CA ILE A 430 42.68 -26.42 20.26
C ILE A 430 42.95 -26.48 21.77
N ASP A 431 44.21 -26.40 22.15
CA ASP A 431 44.61 -26.32 23.55
C ASP A 431 44.22 -24.96 24.17
N ARG A 432 43.98 -24.97 25.48
CA ARG A 432 43.64 -23.72 26.23
C ARG A 432 44.72 -22.67 26.08
N SER A 433 46.02 -23.04 26.10
CA SER A 433 47.15 -22.13 25.90
C SER A 433 47.11 -21.47 24.52
N THR A 434 46.75 -22.23 23.48
CA THR A 434 46.56 -21.74 22.11
C THR A 434 45.42 -20.78 22.01
N LEU A 435 44.28 -21.05 22.70
CA LEU A 435 43.14 -20.13 22.75
C LEU A 435 43.50 -18.82 23.45
N TYR A 436 44.20 -18.85 24.57
CA TYR A 436 44.70 -17.67 25.26
C TYR A 436 45.61 -16.80 24.36
N ASN A 437 46.53 -17.42 23.62
CA ASN A 437 47.40 -16.72 22.68
C ASN A 437 46.61 -16.07 21.53
N LYS A 438 45.56 -16.74 21.03
CA LYS A 438 44.66 -16.19 20.01
C LYS A 438 43.81 -15.02 20.53
N ILE A 439 43.25 -15.11 21.74
CA ILE A 439 42.53 -14.02 22.41
C ILE A 439 43.43 -12.79 22.53
N LYS A 440 44.68 -12.98 22.97
CA LYS A 440 45.66 -11.88 23.09
C LYS A 440 46.07 -11.32 21.74
N ARG A 441 46.32 -12.19 20.76
CA ARG A 441 46.72 -11.77 19.38
C ARG A 441 45.65 -11.00 18.66
N TYR A 442 44.36 -11.34 18.85
CA TYR A 442 43.23 -10.72 18.21
C TYR A 442 42.58 -9.61 19.04
N GLU A 443 43.18 -9.29 20.22
CA GLU A 443 42.69 -8.24 21.17
C GLU A 443 41.21 -8.42 21.52
N LEU A 444 40.76 -9.68 21.67
CA LEU A 444 39.36 -9.95 22.01
C LEU A 444 39.12 -9.59 23.48
N LYS A 445 38.11 -8.73 23.73
CA LYS A 445 37.73 -8.29 25.09
C LYS A 445 36.33 -8.81 25.39
N VAL A 446 36.04 -9.02 26.67
CA VAL A 446 34.67 -9.21 27.16
C VAL A 446 33.98 -7.85 27.11
N ASP A 447 32.96 -7.67 26.27
CA ASP A 447 32.06 -6.55 26.41
C ASP A 447 31.22 -6.78 27.66
N LEU A 448 31.56 -6.06 28.75
CA LEU A 448 30.85 -6.12 30.02
C LEU A 448 29.55 -5.27 30.03
N ASP A 449 29.15 -4.76 28.87
CA ASP A 449 27.93 -3.95 28.72
C ASP A 449 26.86 -4.72 27.90
N LYS A 450 26.30 -5.78 28.53
CA LYS A 450 24.94 -6.29 28.24
C LYS A 450 24.41 -7.05 29.42
#